data_2f9cb6228b04ea1cc65cd14d26d1abbf
#
_entry.id   2f9cb6228b04ea1cc65cd14d26d1abbf
#
_cell.length_a   1.000
_cell.length_b   1.000
_cell.length_c   1.000
_cell.angle_alpha   90.00
_cell.angle_beta   90.00
_cell.angle_gamma   90.00
#
_symmetry.space_group_name_H-M   'P 1'
#
loop_
_entity.id
_entity.type
_entity.pdbx_description
1 polymer ?
#
loop_
_entity_poly.entity_id
_entity_poly.type
_entity_poly.pdbx_seq_one_letter_code
_entity_poly.pdbx_strand_id
1 'polypeptide(L)'
;MGDRFAIVFLATVLIALGAAAQPDSSASPSVTILETQEAQGILGRDVRSLTDEDMGRIVDILVDGEGRVRAAIIDFGGFLGVGSRKIAVDWKALHFVPTADKRYGVVLELTRDQVKPAPEYKEGKPTIVLGALGSLEPLP
;
A
#
# COMPACT_ATOMS: atom_id res chain seq x y z
N MET A 1 -21.05 68.58 50.81
CA MET A 1 -20.58 68.97 49.49
C MET A 1 -19.79 67.79 48.92
N GLY A 2 -20.49 67.03 48.25
CA GLY A 2 -19.88 65.82 47.68
C GLY A 2 -19.72 65.96 46.23
N ASP A 3 -18.51 66.04 45.79
CA ASP A 3 -18.21 65.90 44.38
C ASP A 3 -18.24 64.45 44.03
N ARG A 4 -19.24 64.13 43.34
CA ARG A 4 -19.38 62.77 42.78
C ARG A 4 -18.72 62.73 41.43
N PHE A 5 -17.46 62.33 41.48
CA PHE A 5 -16.86 61.92 40.21
C PHE A 5 -17.37 60.55 39.85
N ALA A 6 -18.28 60.52 38.92
CA ALA A 6 -18.63 59.29 38.23
C ALA A 6 -17.54 58.94 37.27
N ILE A 7 -16.70 58.02 37.63
CA ILE A 7 -15.71 57.43 36.70
C ILE A 7 -16.49 56.43 35.85
N VAL A 8 -16.78 56.86 34.68
CA VAL A 8 -17.31 55.93 33.65
C VAL A 8 -16.13 55.15 33.12
N PHE A 9 -15.96 53.94 33.61
CA PHE A 9 -15.06 52.99 33.01
C PHE A 9 -15.72 52.53 31.70
N LEU A 10 -15.25 53.11 30.62
CA LEU A 10 -15.52 52.58 29.30
C LEU A 10 -14.63 51.35 29.12
N ALA A 11 -15.19 50.19 29.46
CA ALA A 11 -14.55 48.93 29.12
C ALA A 11 -14.64 48.75 27.61
N THR A 12 -13.62 49.13 26.92
CA THR A 12 -13.42 48.71 25.53
C THR A 12 -13.12 47.22 25.53
N VAL A 13 -14.17 46.43 25.32
CA VAL A 13 -13.97 45.02 25.02
C VAL A 13 -13.36 44.95 23.64
N LEU A 14 -12.06 44.82 23.61
CA LEU A 14 -11.35 44.46 22.38
C LEU A 14 -11.66 43.00 22.09
N ILE A 15 -12.67 42.73 21.32
CA ILE A 15 -12.89 41.41 20.75
C ILE A 15 -11.79 41.22 19.72
N ALA A 16 -10.68 40.61 20.14
CA ALA A 16 -9.73 40.11 19.22
C ALA A 16 -10.43 38.96 18.47
N LEU A 17 -10.98 39.25 17.28
CA LEU A 17 -11.29 38.20 16.33
C LEU A 17 -9.97 37.55 15.98
N GLY A 18 -9.65 36.45 16.67
CA GLY A 18 -8.60 35.59 16.24
C GLY A 18 -8.94 35.16 14.82
N ALA A 19 -8.20 35.65 13.84
CA ALA A 19 -8.27 35.13 12.52
C ALA A 19 -7.98 33.65 12.63
N ALA A 20 -9.00 32.80 12.43
CA ALA A 20 -8.76 31.37 12.30
C ALA A 20 -7.79 31.23 11.13
N ALA A 21 -6.60 30.73 11.40
CA ALA A 21 -5.64 30.43 10.37
C ALA A 21 -6.30 29.39 9.47
N GLN A 22 -6.77 29.82 8.32
CA GLN A 22 -7.24 28.89 7.29
C GLN A 22 -6.03 28.11 6.80
N PRO A 23 -6.17 26.77 6.63
CA PRO A 23 -5.10 26.02 6.01
C PRO A 23 -4.80 26.67 4.67
N ASP A 24 -3.57 27.11 4.54
CA ASP A 24 -3.12 27.81 3.34
C ASP A 24 -3.18 26.83 2.18
N SER A 25 -4.16 27.01 1.27
CA SER A 25 -4.29 26.22 0.06
C SER A 25 -3.13 26.46 -0.92
N SER A 26 -2.29 27.44 -0.63
CA SER A 26 -1.07 27.76 -1.36
C SER A 26 0.19 27.16 -0.72
N ALA A 27 0.05 26.24 0.23
CA ALA A 27 1.20 25.56 0.81
C ALA A 27 2.04 24.93 -0.29
N SER A 28 3.31 25.24 -0.34
CA SER A 28 4.26 24.62 -1.26
C SER A 28 4.26 23.11 -1.06
N PRO A 29 4.31 22.33 -2.14
CA PRO A 29 4.38 20.88 -2.00
C PRO A 29 5.57 20.50 -1.13
N SER A 30 5.31 19.66 -0.14
CA SER A 30 6.38 19.10 0.69
C SER A 30 7.11 18.01 -0.10
N VAL A 31 8.42 18.01 -0.02
CA VAL A 31 9.26 16.97 -0.61
C VAL A 31 9.73 16.05 0.50
N THR A 32 9.42 14.76 0.37
CA THR A 32 9.94 13.71 1.24
C THR A 32 10.94 12.89 0.46
N ILE A 33 12.12 12.71 1.02
CA ILE A 33 13.15 11.83 0.44
C ILE A 33 12.97 10.45 1.07
N LEU A 34 12.74 9.45 0.22
CA LEU A 34 12.73 8.04 0.63
C LEU A 34 14.04 7.40 0.21
N GLU A 35 14.78 6.94 1.17
CA GLU A 35 15.99 6.16 0.90
C GLU A 35 15.62 4.80 0.27
N THR A 36 16.52 4.24 -0.52
CA THR A 36 16.27 2.95 -1.19
C THR A 36 16.03 1.79 -0.24
N GLN A 37 16.40 1.95 1.03
CA GLN A 37 16.14 0.98 2.09
C GLN A 37 14.74 1.13 2.70
N GLU A 38 14.11 2.31 2.56
CA GLU A 38 12.79 2.60 3.09
C GLU A 38 11.68 2.22 2.11
N ALA A 39 11.91 2.44 0.82
CA ALA A 39 10.93 2.12 -0.21
C ALA A 39 11.61 1.75 -1.53
N GLN A 40 11.10 0.71 -2.16
CA GLN A 40 11.61 0.22 -3.44
C GLN A 40 10.46 -0.17 -4.37
N GLY A 41 10.67 0.03 -5.66
CA GLY A 41 9.78 -0.50 -6.68
C GLY A 41 9.87 -2.02 -6.74
N ILE A 42 8.74 -2.69 -6.85
CA ILE A 42 8.68 -4.16 -6.84
C ILE A 42 8.13 -4.78 -8.13
N LEU A 43 7.57 -3.97 -9.02
CA LEU A 43 7.12 -4.48 -10.32
C LEU A 43 8.30 -5.03 -11.11
N GLY A 44 8.12 -6.20 -11.70
CA GLY A 44 9.16 -6.91 -12.44
C GLY A 44 10.14 -7.68 -11.57
N ARG A 45 9.99 -7.66 -10.24
CA ARG A 45 10.82 -8.44 -9.32
C ARG A 45 10.49 -9.91 -9.37
N ASP A 46 11.54 -10.71 -9.32
CA ASP A 46 11.42 -12.16 -9.20
C ASP A 46 10.88 -12.54 -7.83
N VAL A 47 10.00 -13.52 -7.81
CA VAL A 47 9.40 -14.09 -6.60
C VAL A 47 9.98 -15.48 -6.37
N ARG A 48 10.45 -15.73 -5.16
CA ARG A 48 11.02 -17.02 -4.76
C ARG A 48 10.11 -17.70 -3.74
N SER A 49 10.11 -19.01 -3.71
CA SER A 49 9.45 -19.76 -2.65
C SER A 49 10.31 -19.77 -1.37
N LEU A 50 9.74 -20.31 -0.28
CA LEU A 50 10.49 -20.52 0.96
C LEU A 50 11.69 -21.46 0.78
N THR A 51 11.67 -22.32 -0.23
CA THR A 51 12.75 -23.24 -0.60
C THR A 51 13.63 -22.70 -1.73
N ASP A 52 13.54 -21.39 -2.00
CA ASP A 52 14.32 -20.69 -3.03
C ASP A 52 14.06 -21.15 -4.46
N GLU A 53 12.88 -21.69 -4.73
CA GLU A 53 12.46 -21.99 -6.10
C GLU A 53 11.95 -20.73 -6.79
N ASP A 54 12.18 -20.63 -8.08
CA ASP A 54 11.63 -19.58 -8.92
C ASP A 54 10.11 -19.73 -9.02
N MET A 55 9.37 -18.75 -8.52
CA MET A 55 7.90 -18.73 -8.53
C MET A 55 7.32 -17.80 -9.59
N GLY A 56 8.16 -17.05 -10.27
CA GLY A 56 7.72 -16.10 -11.28
C GLY A 56 8.07 -14.66 -10.94
N ARG A 57 7.24 -13.73 -11.42
CA ARG A 57 7.55 -12.31 -11.36
C ARG A 57 6.31 -11.49 -11.06
N ILE A 58 6.44 -10.45 -10.24
CA ILE A 58 5.35 -9.50 -9.98
C ILE A 58 5.15 -8.64 -11.21
N VAL A 59 3.92 -8.66 -11.75
CA VAL A 59 3.56 -7.89 -12.95
C VAL A 59 2.55 -6.78 -12.68
N ASP A 60 1.82 -6.85 -11.57
CA ASP A 60 0.85 -5.83 -11.18
C ASP A 60 0.55 -5.89 -9.68
N ILE A 61 -0.07 -4.84 -9.16
CA ILE A 61 -0.52 -4.74 -7.77
C ILE A 61 -1.95 -4.24 -7.76
N LEU A 62 -2.82 -4.93 -7.02
CA LEU A 62 -4.20 -4.53 -6.84
C LEU A 62 -4.38 -3.74 -5.56
N VAL A 63 -5.04 -2.60 -5.69
CA VAL A 63 -5.42 -1.75 -4.56
C VAL A 63 -6.94 -1.62 -4.50
N ASP A 64 -7.48 -1.44 -3.30
CA ASP A 64 -8.90 -1.18 -3.11
C ASP A 64 -9.24 0.30 -3.31
N GLY A 65 -10.53 0.64 -3.16
CA GLY A 65 -11.01 2.01 -3.31
C GLY A 65 -10.46 3.01 -2.28
N GLU A 66 -9.83 2.53 -1.22
CA GLU A 66 -9.14 3.34 -0.21
C GLU A 66 -7.63 3.44 -0.45
N GLY A 67 -7.14 2.85 -1.54
CA GLY A 67 -5.72 2.85 -1.88
C GLY A 67 -4.88 1.83 -1.11
N ARG A 68 -5.51 0.89 -0.40
CA ARG A 68 -4.78 -0.17 0.31
C ARG A 68 -4.38 -1.28 -0.64
N VAL A 69 -3.15 -1.74 -0.52
CA VAL A 69 -2.67 -2.88 -1.30
C VAL A 69 -3.37 -4.15 -0.83
N ARG A 70 -3.97 -4.89 -1.76
CA ARG A 70 -4.75 -6.08 -1.47
C ARG A 70 -4.10 -7.35 -2.01
N ALA A 71 -3.51 -7.30 -3.19
CA ALA A 71 -2.92 -8.46 -3.84
C ALA A 71 -1.80 -8.05 -4.79
N ALA A 72 -0.93 -8.99 -5.09
CA ALA A 72 0.00 -8.89 -6.20
C ALA A 72 -0.43 -9.86 -7.31
N ILE A 73 -0.29 -9.44 -8.54
CA ILE A 73 -0.42 -10.32 -9.69
C ILE A 73 0.96 -10.86 -10.03
N ILE A 74 1.10 -12.16 -9.94
CA ILE A 74 2.35 -12.85 -10.24
C ILE A 74 2.18 -13.63 -11.53
N ASP A 75 3.10 -13.43 -12.44
CA ASP A 75 3.23 -14.26 -13.64
C ASP A 75 4.11 -15.46 -13.28
N PHE A 76 3.50 -16.60 -13.15
CA PHE A 76 4.17 -17.84 -12.74
C PHE A 76 4.93 -18.53 -13.88
N GLY A 77 4.80 -18.05 -15.11
CA GLY A 77 5.53 -18.61 -16.23
C GLY A 77 5.18 -20.08 -16.53
N GLY A 78 6.08 -20.75 -17.21
CA GLY A 78 5.84 -22.08 -17.76
C GLY A 78 5.82 -23.25 -16.78
N PHE A 79 6.20 -23.09 -15.51
CA PHE A 79 6.23 -24.21 -14.56
C PHE A 79 4.84 -24.75 -14.20
N LEU A 80 3.78 -23.98 -14.45
CA LEU A 80 2.39 -24.44 -14.30
C LEU A 80 1.89 -25.26 -15.49
N GLY A 81 2.74 -25.53 -16.48
CA GLY A 81 2.50 -26.44 -17.59
C GLY A 81 1.85 -25.82 -18.83
N VAL A 82 1.43 -24.56 -18.79
CA VAL A 82 0.75 -23.87 -19.90
C VAL A 82 1.21 -22.42 -19.93
N GLY A 83 2.22 -22.08 -20.68
CA GLY A 83 2.62 -20.71 -20.95
C GLY A 83 2.66 -19.79 -19.72
N SER A 84 2.59 -18.50 -19.96
CA SER A 84 2.50 -17.49 -18.89
C SER A 84 1.12 -17.52 -18.24
N ARG A 85 1.09 -17.63 -16.92
CA ARG A 85 -0.15 -17.66 -16.15
C ARG A 85 -0.10 -16.68 -15.01
N LYS A 86 -1.02 -15.72 -15.03
CA LYS A 86 -1.12 -14.65 -14.01
C LYS A 86 -2.11 -15.05 -12.94
N ILE A 87 -1.68 -14.99 -11.69
CA ILE A 87 -2.51 -15.34 -10.54
C ILE A 87 -2.43 -14.21 -9.53
N ALA A 88 -3.58 -13.82 -8.96
CA ALA A 88 -3.66 -12.87 -7.87
C ALA A 88 -3.35 -13.58 -6.56
N VAL A 89 -2.37 -13.09 -5.84
CA VAL A 89 -1.92 -13.64 -4.57
C VAL A 89 -2.12 -12.58 -3.48
N ASP A 90 -2.65 -12.98 -2.33
CA ASP A 90 -2.85 -12.07 -1.20
C ASP A 90 -1.52 -11.38 -0.83
N TRP A 91 -1.59 -10.08 -0.62
CA TRP A 91 -0.42 -9.30 -0.23
C TRP A 91 0.27 -9.86 1.03
N LYS A 92 -0.51 -10.40 1.96
CA LYS A 92 0.00 -11.01 3.19
C LYS A 92 0.78 -12.31 2.99
N ALA A 93 0.65 -12.94 1.82
CA ALA A 93 1.44 -14.13 1.48
C ALA A 93 2.84 -13.80 0.99
N LEU A 94 3.14 -12.52 0.77
CA LEU A 94 4.44 -12.05 0.32
C LEU A 94 5.25 -11.52 1.49
N HIS A 95 6.51 -11.89 1.54
CA HIS A 95 7.49 -11.39 2.50
C HIS A 95 8.62 -10.69 1.76
N PHE A 96 9.05 -9.58 2.32
CA PHE A 96 10.13 -8.77 1.78
C PHE A 96 11.36 -8.94 2.67
N VAL A 97 12.39 -9.56 2.14
CA VAL A 97 13.60 -9.94 2.88
C VAL A 97 14.77 -9.11 2.41
N PRO A 98 15.52 -8.47 3.31
CA PRO A 98 16.73 -7.76 2.93
C PRO A 98 17.73 -8.68 2.23
N THR A 99 18.32 -8.20 1.14
CA THR A 99 19.38 -8.90 0.42
C THR A 99 20.71 -8.17 0.57
N ALA A 100 21.82 -8.82 0.22
CA ALA A 100 23.17 -8.28 0.38
C ALA A 100 23.41 -7.00 -0.43
N ASP A 101 22.67 -6.78 -1.52
CA ASP A 101 22.74 -5.60 -2.38
C ASP A 101 21.84 -4.44 -1.93
N LYS A 102 21.39 -4.44 -0.66
CA LYS A 102 20.48 -3.43 -0.09
C LYS A 102 19.11 -3.36 -0.77
N ARG A 103 18.73 -4.41 -1.45
CA ARG A 103 17.40 -4.57 -2.03
C ARG A 103 16.55 -5.48 -1.16
N TYR A 104 15.27 -5.58 -1.51
CA TYR A 104 14.39 -6.58 -0.93
C TYR A 104 14.18 -7.71 -1.92
N GLY A 105 14.43 -8.95 -1.48
CA GLY A 105 13.94 -10.14 -2.14
C GLY A 105 12.47 -10.34 -1.82
N VAL A 106 11.70 -10.87 -2.76
CA VAL A 106 10.28 -11.18 -2.58
C VAL A 106 10.13 -12.68 -2.43
N VAL A 107 9.58 -13.10 -1.29
CA VAL A 107 9.35 -14.52 -0.97
C VAL A 107 7.86 -14.76 -0.84
N LEU A 108 7.37 -15.78 -1.54
CA LEU A 108 5.99 -16.23 -1.46
C LEU A 108 5.89 -17.44 -0.53
N GLU A 109 4.98 -17.38 0.45
CA GLU A 109 4.73 -18.47 1.41
C GLU A 109 4.01 -19.70 0.80
N LEU A 110 3.76 -19.72 -0.47
CA LEU A 110 3.02 -20.77 -1.15
C LEU A 110 3.97 -21.67 -1.94
N THR A 111 3.61 -22.95 -2.00
CA THR A 111 4.28 -23.91 -2.88
C THR A 111 3.69 -23.85 -4.28
N ARG A 112 4.40 -24.41 -5.25
CA ARG A 112 3.88 -24.57 -6.63
C ARG A 112 2.58 -25.36 -6.65
N ASP A 113 2.46 -26.39 -5.84
CA ASP A 113 1.25 -27.22 -5.77
C ASP A 113 0.04 -26.47 -5.22
N GLN A 114 0.28 -25.55 -4.29
CA GLN A 114 -0.78 -24.66 -3.78
C GLN A 114 -1.23 -23.61 -4.79
N VAL A 115 -0.35 -23.21 -5.69
CA VAL A 115 -0.64 -22.20 -6.73
C VAL A 115 -1.37 -22.82 -7.92
N LYS A 116 -1.06 -24.06 -8.29
CA LYS A 116 -1.60 -24.72 -9.49
C LYS A 116 -3.12 -24.68 -9.65
N PRO A 117 -3.94 -24.92 -8.59
CA PRO A 117 -5.39 -24.92 -8.72
C PRO A 117 -6.00 -23.53 -8.79
N ALA A 118 -5.24 -22.47 -8.52
CA ALA A 118 -5.76 -21.11 -8.49
C ALA A 118 -6.21 -20.67 -9.91
N PRO A 119 -7.37 -19.99 -10.03
CA PRO A 119 -7.82 -19.47 -11.32
C PRO A 119 -6.91 -18.34 -11.81
N GLU A 120 -6.81 -18.24 -13.12
CA GLU A 120 -6.05 -17.17 -13.75
C GLU A 120 -6.72 -15.81 -13.52
N TYR A 121 -5.92 -14.81 -13.16
CA TYR A 121 -6.37 -13.43 -13.10
C TYR A 121 -6.71 -12.90 -14.50
N LYS A 122 -7.86 -12.25 -14.60
CA LYS A 122 -8.31 -11.56 -15.82
C LYS A 122 -8.82 -10.17 -15.45
N GLU A 123 -8.23 -9.18 -16.07
CA GLU A 123 -8.67 -7.79 -15.90
C GLU A 123 -10.15 -7.63 -16.27
N GLY A 124 -10.88 -6.81 -15.51
CA GLY A 124 -12.30 -6.57 -15.73
C GLY A 124 -13.24 -7.70 -15.29
N LYS A 125 -12.71 -8.72 -14.63
CA LYS A 125 -13.48 -9.80 -14.01
C LYS A 125 -13.30 -9.74 -12.49
N PRO A 126 -14.26 -10.29 -11.71
CA PRO A 126 -14.06 -10.45 -10.27
C PRO A 126 -12.76 -11.21 -10.00
N THR A 127 -11.96 -10.69 -9.09
CA THR A 127 -10.65 -11.25 -8.78
C THR A 127 -10.77 -12.27 -7.66
N ILE A 128 -10.28 -13.46 -7.90
CA ILE A 128 -10.10 -14.49 -6.88
C ILE A 128 -8.65 -14.43 -6.43
N VAL A 129 -8.44 -14.27 -5.13
CA VAL A 129 -7.12 -14.12 -4.53
C VAL A 129 -6.74 -15.41 -3.81
N LEU A 130 -5.54 -15.89 -4.10
CA LEU A 130 -4.94 -17.00 -3.39
C LEU A 130 -4.37 -16.51 -2.07
N GLY A 131 -4.95 -16.94 -0.96
CA GLY A 131 -4.55 -16.54 0.39
C GLY A 131 -3.27 -17.22 0.87
N ALA A 132 -2.73 -16.73 1.98
CA ALA A 132 -1.46 -17.17 2.55
C ALA A 132 -1.41 -18.67 2.92
N LEU A 133 -2.57 -19.30 3.14
CA LEU A 133 -2.67 -20.72 3.44
C LEU A 133 -3.10 -21.57 2.22
N GLY A 134 -3.05 -20.99 1.02
CA GLY A 134 -3.53 -21.65 -0.19
C GLY A 134 -5.04 -21.63 -0.34
N SER A 135 -5.76 -20.84 0.45
CA SER A 135 -7.20 -20.63 0.32
C SER A 135 -7.51 -19.66 -0.82
N LEU A 136 -8.63 -19.89 -1.49
CA LEU A 136 -9.13 -18.98 -2.54
C LEU A 136 -10.17 -18.05 -1.93
N GLU A 137 -9.90 -16.77 -1.96
CA GLU A 137 -10.77 -15.74 -1.39
C GLU A 137 -11.16 -14.74 -2.48
N PRO A 138 -12.48 -14.50 -2.67
CA PRO A 138 -12.89 -13.41 -3.53
C PRO A 138 -12.58 -12.06 -2.87
N LEU A 139 -12.02 -11.13 -3.62
CA LEU A 139 -11.94 -9.76 -3.17
C LEU A 139 -13.32 -9.11 -3.23
N PRO A 140 -13.69 -8.38 -2.19
CA PRO A 140 -14.95 -7.65 -2.17
C PRO A 140 -15.02 -6.57 -3.23
#